data_0451db8be67efaa68227b9ba5881d680
#
_entry.id   0451db8be67efaa68227b9ba5881d680
#
_cell.length_a   1.000
_cell.length_b   1.000
_cell.length_c   1.000
_cell.angle_alpha   90.00
_cell.angle_beta   90.00
_cell.angle_gamma   90.00
#
_symmetry.space_group_name_H-M   'P 1'
#
loop_
_entity.id
_entity.type
_entity.pdbx_description
1 polymer ?
#
loop_
_entity_poly.entity_id
_entity_poly.type
_entity_poly.pdbx_seq_one_letter_code
_entity_poly.pdbx_strand_id
1 'polypeptide(L)'
;MADMATEPTQDVQTDDLLSDDLGTLHRKALTILKRIRDGALDPETGSKKGPTFPISKAAALVGRTASAIREAERDGRLPERGRTGSGHRVHYSLEELDQMREVFGTRPWRSPTDTPAIISISNFKGGVAKTTIALHTAQHFAIRGYRVLLIDCDSQASTTMMFGYRPDVDLGEDDTLYGHFHNPELLGVRKIIRKTHFHGLDLIPANLKLYNLEYEIAGYLAQNQSFDIIDMIAHAIDEVVDDYDVVIMDPPPALGMVSMAVLQAANAMVIPMPPSVIDFASTVSFIDMARTTMAQLERLGGRSKPAYNFIKIVGSRVDDSKSMHREILTMMRQVFGGSMINSVLRTSAEIDNASSRMKTVFELDRPVTSHEVHNRSVRLLTDVCQDIEAEVLRTWASRAGGVR
;
A
#
# COMPACT_ATOMS: atom_id res chain seq x y z
N MET A 1 14.42 1.84 -73.81
CA MET A 1 13.81 0.63 -73.37
C MET A 1 14.84 -0.20 -72.65
N ALA A 2 14.89 -0.12 -71.38
CA ALA A 2 15.49 -1.13 -70.47
C ALA A 2 14.99 -0.76 -69.06
N ASP A 3 14.22 -1.65 -68.57
CA ASP A 3 13.53 -1.63 -67.32
C ASP A 3 14.57 -1.75 -66.18
N MET A 4 14.62 -0.79 -65.29
CA MET A 4 15.37 -0.90 -64.03
C MET A 4 14.41 -1.24 -62.91
N ALA A 5 14.27 -2.53 -62.64
CA ALA A 5 13.61 -3.02 -61.46
C ALA A 5 14.42 -2.59 -60.23
N THR A 6 13.83 -1.80 -59.40
CA THR A 6 14.30 -1.48 -58.05
C THR A 6 14.04 -2.68 -57.12
N GLU A 7 15.11 -3.27 -56.58
CA GLU A 7 15.04 -4.26 -55.49
C GLU A 7 14.43 -3.62 -54.21
N PRO A 8 13.57 -4.31 -53.48
CA PRO A 8 13.05 -3.84 -52.19
C PRO A 8 14.12 -4.01 -51.11
N THR A 9 14.23 -2.99 -50.32
CA THR A 9 15.18 -2.76 -49.23
C THR A 9 15.10 -3.81 -48.12
N GLN A 10 16.27 -4.23 -47.64
CA GLN A 10 16.53 -5.18 -46.56
C GLN A 10 16.17 -4.68 -45.13
N ASP A 11 15.51 -3.53 -44.97
CA ASP A 11 15.25 -2.95 -43.62
C ASP A 11 14.09 -3.58 -42.83
N VAL A 12 13.22 -4.36 -43.49
CA VAL A 12 12.02 -4.97 -42.82
C VAL A 12 12.38 -6.23 -42.03
N GLN A 13 13.49 -6.90 -42.35
CA GLN A 13 13.85 -8.16 -41.65
C GLN A 13 14.54 -7.99 -40.29
N THR A 14 15.21 -6.87 -40.04
CA THR A 14 15.91 -6.63 -38.77
C THR A 14 14.96 -6.20 -37.64
N ASP A 15 13.93 -5.41 -37.94
CA ASP A 15 12.92 -5.01 -36.96
C ASP A 15 12.02 -6.19 -36.53
N ASP A 16 11.69 -7.10 -37.47
CA ASP A 16 10.91 -8.31 -37.16
C ASP A 16 11.71 -9.29 -36.29
N LEU A 17 13.01 -9.44 -36.50
CA LEU A 17 13.86 -10.33 -35.66
C LEU A 17 14.02 -9.79 -34.22
N LEU A 18 14.22 -8.49 -34.05
CA LEU A 18 14.34 -7.88 -32.73
C LEU A 18 13.03 -7.99 -31.94
N SER A 19 11.90 -7.77 -32.61
CA SER A 19 10.55 -7.93 -32.05
C SER A 19 10.29 -9.39 -31.61
N ASP A 20 10.75 -10.37 -32.39
CA ASP A 20 10.57 -11.80 -32.08
C ASP A 20 11.47 -12.25 -30.90
N ASP A 21 12.71 -11.72 -30.82
CA ASP A 21 13.60 -11.98 -29.68
C ASP A 21 13.05 -11.40 -28.38
N LEU A 22 12.56 -10.16 -28.37
CA LEU A 22 11.90 -9.55 -27.21
C LEU A 22 10.63 -10.30 -26.84
N GLY A 23 9.81 -10.70 -27.82
CA GLY A 23 8.63 -11.52 -27.62
C GLY A 23 8.95 -12.88 -26.98
N THR A 24 10.05 -13.50 -27.39
CA THR A 24 10.51 -14.76 -26.82
C THR A 24 10.98 -14.61 -25.37
N LEU A 25 11.74 -13.55 -25.05
CA LEU A 25 12.15 -13.23 -23.68
C LEU A 25 10.95 -12.94 -22.80
N HIS A 26 9.98 -12.16 -23.28
CA HIS A 26 8.73 -11.85 -22.58
C HIS A 26 7.94 -13.12 -22.24
N ARG A 27 7.69 -14.02 -23.20
CA ARG A 27 7.00 -15.29 -22.96
C ARG A 27 7.68 -16.16 -21.90
N LYS A 28 9.03 -16.25 -21.94
CA LYS A 28 9.79 -16.98 -20.92
C LYS A 28 9.65 -16.36 -19.53
N ALA A 29 9.73 -15.03 -19.44
CA ALA A 29 9.57 -14.31 -18.17
C ALA A 29 8.16 -14.47 -17.59
N LEU A 30 7.12 -14.36 -18.42
CA LEU A 30 5.72 -14.58 -18.00
C LEU A 30 5.49 -15.98 -17.43
N THR A 31 6.15 -17.01 -18.00
CA THR A 31 6.05 -18.38 -17.50
C THR A 31 6.58 -18.50 -16.07
N ILE A 32 7.67 -17.83 -15.77
CA ILE A 32 8.28 -17.81 -14.42
C ILE A 32 7.37 -17.04 -13.45
N LEU A 33 6.91 -15.84 -13.83
CA LEU A 33 6.00 -15.04 -13.02
C LEU A 33 4.72 -15.78 -12.70
N LYS A 34 4.14 -16.49 -13.68
CA LYS A 34 2.98 -17.33 -13.47
C LYS A 34 3.22 -18.40 -12.41
N ARG A 35 4.36 -19.11 -12.46
CA ARG A 35 4.72 -20.13 -11.46
C ARG A 35 4.86 -19.55 -10.06
N ILE A 36 5.49 -18.38 -9.92
CA ILE A 36 5.64 -17.71 -8.62
C ILE A 36 4.26 -17.34 -8.07
N ARG A 37 3.40 -16.74 -8.89
CA ARG A 37 2.02 -16.39 -8.51
C ARG A 37 1.20 -17.61 -8.11
N ASP A 38 1.18 -18.65 -8.95
CA ASP A 38 0.41 -19.86 -8.70
C ASP A 38 0.85 -20.53 -7.39
N GLY A 39 2.13 -20.39 -7.01
CA GLY A 39 2.64 -20.83 -5.71
C GLY A 39 2.18 -19.98 -4.52
N ALA A 40 1.68 -18.77 -4.75
CA ALA A 40 1.12 -17.90 -3.72
C ALA A 40 -0.39 -18.07 -3.53
N LEU A 41 -1.07 -18.63 -4.53
CA LEU A 41 -2.52 -18.85 -4.53
C LEU A 41 -2.89 -20.19 -3.92
N ASP A 42 -4.08 -20.26 -3.36
CA ASP A 42 -4.71 -21.51 -2.94
C ASP A 42 -5.14 -22.30 -4.18
N PRO A 43 -4.70 -23.57 -4.33
CA PRO A 43 -5.07 -24.40 -5.48
C PRO A 43 -6.58 -24.63 -5.63
N GLU A 44 -7.34 -24.59 -4.54
CA GLU A 44 -8.79 -24.86 -4.56
C GLU A 44 -9.60 -23.64 -4.99
N THR A 45 -9.18 -22.43 -4.55
CA THR A 45 -9.94 -21.19 -4.78
C THR A 45 -9.34 -20.31 -5.87
N GLY A 46 -8.09 -20.56 -6.26
CA GLY A 46 -7.36 -19.70 -7.19
C GLY A 46 -7.07 -18.28 -6.64
N SER A 47 -7.28 -18.08 -5.34
CA SER A 47 -7.05 -16.79 -4.66
C SER A 47 -6.10 -16.97 -3.49
N LYS A 48 -5.54 -15.88 -2.96
CA LYS A 48 -4.73 -15.93 -1.73
C LYS A 48 -5.62 -16.18 -0.51
N LYS A 49 -5.08 -16.89 0.48
CA LYS A 49 -5.74 -17.07 1.78
C LYS A 49 -5.40 -15.92 2.72
N GLY A 50 -6.41 -15.41 3.43
CA GLY A 50 -6.22 -14.47 4.52
C GLY A 50 -5.49 -15.11 5.71
N PRO A 51 -4.84 -14.29 6.56
CA PRO A 51 -4.17 -14.79 7.75
C PRO A 51 -5.16 -15.38 8.76
N THR A 52 -4.70 -16.37 9.53
CA THR A 52 -5.49 -16.97 10.60
C THR A 52 -4.73 -16.90 11.93
N PHE A 53 -5.45 -16.86 13.03
CA PHE A 53 -4.91 -16.58 14.34
C PHE A 53 -5.31 -17.63 15.37
N PRO A 54 -4.35 -18.17 16.16
CA PRO A 54 -4.67 -19.01 17.31
C PRO A 54 -5.41 -18.18 18.37
N ILE A 55 -6.19 -18.86 19.23
CA ILE A 55 -7.05 -18.19 20.23
C ILE A 55 -6.30 -17.18 21.12
N SER A 56 -5.05 -17.44 21.47
CA SER A 56 -4.24 -16.51 22.28
C SER A 56 -3.98 -15.18 21.56
N LYS A 57 -3.66 -15.25 20.26
CA LYS A 57 -3.44 -14.07 19.43
C LYS A 57 -4.77 -13.39 19.08
N ALA A 58 -5.82 -14.15 18.80
CA ALA A 58 -7.17 -13.63 18.59
C ALA A 58 -7.66 -12.85 19.81
N ALA A 59 -7.49 -13.39 20.99
CA ALA A 59 -7.85 -12.74 22.27
C ALA A 59 -7.12 -11.40 22.45
N ALA A 60 -5.82 -11.36 22.19
CA ALA A 60 -5.02 -10.14 22.26
C ALA A 60 -5.49 -9.09 21.23
N LEU A 61 -5.79 -9.51 19.98
CA LEU A 61 -6.26 -8.62 18.89
C LEU A 61 -7.67 -8.07 19.15
N VAL A 62 -8.53 -8.84 19.82
CA VAL A 62 -9.90 -8.45 20.17
C VAL A 62 -9.96 -7.68 21.49
N GLY A 63 -8.89 -7.64 22.26
CA GLY A 63 -8.84 -6.99 23.57
C GLY A 63 -9.65 -7.74 24.64
N ARG A 64 -9.69 -9.09 24.56
CA ARG A 64 -10.39 -9.97 25.51
C ARG A 64 -9.50 -11.14 25.91
N THR A 65 -9.93 -11.90 26.92
CA THR A 65 -9.22 -13.13 27.31
C THR A 65 -9.66 -14.32 26.46
N ALA A 66 -8.79 -15.31 26.30
CA ALA A 66 -9.17 -16.57 25.66
C ALA A 66 -10.32 -17.28 26.35
N SER A 67 -10.50 -17.09 27.65
CA SER A 67 -11.63 -17.63 28.43
C SER A 67 -12.94 -16.95 28.06
N ALA A 68 -12.93 -15.63 27.88
CA ALA A 68 -14.12 -14.88 27.46
C ALA A 68 -14.59 -15.29 26.05
N ILE A 69 -13.65 -15.55 25.12
CA ILE A 69 -13.97 -16.08 23.79
C ILE A 69 -14.64 -17.44 23.88
N ARG A 70 -14.04 -18.39 24.66
CA ARG A 70 -14.62 -19.74 24.85
C ARG A 70 -15.99 -19.70 25.55
N GLU A 71 -16.20 -18.76 26.45
CA GLU A 71 -17.50 -18.55 27.09
C GLU A 71 -18.54 -18.06 26.08
N ALA A 72 -18.19 -17.05 25.25
CA ALA A 72 -19.08 -16.53 24.22
C ALA A 72 -19.43 -17.57 23.14
N GLU A 73 -18.54 -18.52 22.85
CA GLU A 73 -18.84 -19.67 21.99
C GLU A 73 -19.77 -20.69 22.65
N ARG A 74 -19.58 -20.97 23.95
CA ARG A 74 -20.39 -21.93 24.70
C ARG A 74 -21.80 -21.42 24.95
N ASP A 75 -21.98 -20.12 25.17
CA ASP A 75 -23.28 -19.50 25.39
C ASP A 75 -23.97 -19.03 24.09
N GLY A 76 -23.38 -19.33 22.94
CA GLY A 76 -23.96 -19.11 21.60
C GLY A 76 -23.86 -17.68 21.09
N ARG A 77 -23.16 -16.74 21.78
CA ARG A 77 -22.88 -15.39 21.26
C ARG A 77 -21.89 -15.41 20.10
N LEU A 78 -21.02 -16.40 20.04
CA LEU A 78 -20.12 -16.66 18.95
C LEU A 78 -20.34 -18.08 18.42
N PRO A 79 -20.06 -18.35 17.12
CA PRO A 79 -20.12 -19.71 16.58
C PRO A 79 -19.15 -20.66 17.32
N GLU A 80 -19.61 -21.86 17.62
CA GLU A 80 -18.77 -22.87 18.26
C GLU A 80 -17.58 -23.25 17.35
N ARG A 81 -16.39 -23.35 17.93
CA ARG A 81 -15.16 -23.63 17.15
C ARG A 81 -14.82 -25.10 17.12
N GLY A 82 -14.73 -25.63 15.91
CA GLY A 82 -14.33 -27.01 15.67
C GLY A 82 -12.85 -27.28 15.99
N ARG A 83 -12.50 -28.57 15.89
CA ARG A 83 -11.11 -29.04 15.97
C ARG A 83 -10.67 -29.63 14.64
N THR A 84 -9.38 -29.50 14.33
CA THR A 84 -8.76 -30.17 13.18
C THR A 84 -8.76 -31.67 13.38
N GLY A 85 -8.55 -32.48 12.33
CA GLY A 85 -8.37 -33.92 12.43
C GLY A 85 -7.24 -34.36 13.37
N SER A 86 -6.27 -33.48 13.65
CA SER A 86 -5.19 -33.65 14.64
C SER A 86 -5.59 -33.23 16.06
N GLY A 87 -6.85 -32.84 16.30
CA GLY A 87 -7.36 -32.45 17.62
C GLY A 87 -7.06 -31.02 18.04
N HIS A 88 -6.29 -30.26 17.25
CA HIS A 88 -6.02 -28.85 17.53
C HIS A 88 -7.23 -27.99 17.20
N ARG A 89 -7.41 -26.91 17.98
CA ARG A 89 -8.46 -25.92 17.71
C ARG A 89 -8.17 -25.22 16.37
N VAL A 90 -9.20 -25.08 15.52
CA VAL A 90 -9.08 -24.32 14.27
C VAL A 90 -8.77 -22.85 14.58
N HIS A 91 -7.89 -22.22 13.80
CA HIS A 91 -7.55 -20.81 13.95
C HIS A 91 -8.70 -19.91 13.49
N TYR A 92 -8.73 -18.68 13.96
CA TYR A 92 -9.74 -17.68 13.62
C TYR A 92 -9.29 -16.84 12.41
N SER A 93 -10.20 -16.60 11.47
CA SER A 93 -10.00 -15.66 10.36
C SER A 93 -10.15 -14.20 10.84
N LEU A 94 -9.78 -13.24 9.99
CA LEU A 94 -10.02 -11.80 10.26
C LEU A 94 -11.51 -11.47 10.36
N GLU A 95 -12.34 -12.08 9.53
CA GLU A 95 -13.79 -11.91 9.58
C GLU A 95 -14.37 -12.34 10.92
N GLU A 96 -13.92 -13.48 11.44
CA GLU A 96 -14.33 -13.98 12.76
C GLU A 96 -13.81 -13.08 13.90
N LEU A 97 -12.62 -12.47 13.75
CA LEU A 97 -12.15 -11.46 14.71
C LEU A 97 -13.03 -10.23 14.71
N ASP A 98 -13.55 -9.80 13.56
CA ASP A 98 -14.46 -8.66 13.49
C ASP A 98 -15.83 -9.00 14.11
N GLN A 99 -16.36 -10.20 13.88
CA GLN A 99 -17.56 -10.68 14.59
C GLN A 99 -17.35 -10.67 16.12
N MET A 100 -16.18 -11.13 16.59
CA MET A 100 -15.84 -11.05 18.02
C MET A 100 -15.81 -9.60 18.52
N ARG A 101 -15.22 -8.67 17.76
CA ARG A 101 -15.18 -7.25 18.13
C ARG A 101 -16.57 -6.65 18.24
N GLU A 102 -17.48 -7.03 17.36
CA GLU A 102 -18.91 -6.62 17.44
C GLU A 102 -19.59 -7.15 18.69
N VAL A 103 -19.46 -8.46 18.95
CA VAL A 103 -20.05 -9.12 20.14
C VAL A 103 -19.50 -8.53 21.45
N PHE A 104 -18.23 -8.18 21.48
CA PHE A 104 -17.57 -7.65 22.69
C PHE A 104 -17.55 -6.11 22.76
N GLY A 105 -18.00 -5.39 21.73
CA GLY A 105 -17.95 -3.94 21.67
C GLY A 105 -16.51 -3.39 21.68
N THR A 106 -15.58 -4.08 21.05
CA THR A 106 -14.16 -3.71 21.02
C THR A 106 -13.65 -3.30 19.65
N ARG A 107 -14.54 -3.10 18.67
CA ARG A 107 -14.16 -2.60 17.36
C ARG A 107 -13.51 -1.23 17.49
N PRO A 108 -12.35 -0.98 16.83
CA PRO A 108 -11.82 0.35 16.78
C PRO A 108 -12.83 1.28 16.09
N TRP A 109 -12.97 2.47 16.61
CA TRP A 109 -14.03 3.34 16.18
C TRP A 109 -13.50 4.73 15.82
N ARG A 110 -13.82 5.15 14.62
CA ARG A 110 -13.64 6.53 14.17
C ARG A 110 -14.95 7.27 14.43
N SER A 111 -14.90 8.40 15.14
CA SER A 111 -16.08 9.23 15.33
C SER A 111 -16.67 9.67 13.97
N PRO A 112 -18.01 9.74 13.81
CA PRO A 112 -18.60 10.28 12.60
C PRO A 112 -18.14 11.70 12.24
N THR A 113 -17.66 12.45 13.22
CA THR A 113 -17.12 13.80 13.04
C THR A 113 -15.64 13.82 12.64
N ASP A 114 -14.94 12.69 12.78
CA ASP A 114 -13.53 12.58 12.37
C ASP A 114 -13.43 12.28 10.88
N THR A 115 -12.51 12.96 10.18
CA THR A 115 -12.19 12.60 8.80
C THR A 115 -11.35 11.34 8.77
N PRO A 116 -11.52 10.44 7.78
CA PRO A 116 -10.62 9.33 7.57
C PRO A 116 -9.16 9.78 7.50
N ALA A 117 -8.25 8.92 7.95
CA ALA A 117 -6.83 9.14 7.73
C ALA A 117 -6.46 8.76 6.29
N ILE A 118 -6.09 9.74 5.48
CA ILE A 118 -5.66 9.54 4.08
C ILE A 118 -4.14 9.71 4.06
N ILE A 119 -3.42 8.58 4.06
CA ILE A 119 -1.98 8.54 4.30
C ILE A 119 -1.25 8.24 2.99
N SER A 120 -0.36 9.13 2.56
CA SER A 120 0.58 8.83 1.48
C SER A 120 1.91 8.31 2.03
N ILE A 121 2.44 7.22 1.45
CA ILE A 121 3.77 6.69 1.78
C ILE A 121 4.74 7.18 0.71
N SER A 122 5.27 8.39 0.85
CA SER A 122 5.91 9.14 -0.24
C SER A 122 7.41 9.35 -0.05
N ASN A 123 8.15 9.14 -1.13
CA ASN A 123 9.54 9.57 -1.33
C ASN A 123 9.86 9.39 -2.82
N PHE A 124 10.65 10.31 -3.43
CA PHE A 124 11.03 10.20 -4.84
C PHE A 124 11.97 9.05 -5.14
N LYS A 125 12.71 8.59 -4.15
CA LYS A 125 13.70 7.55 -4.39
C LYS A 125 13.05 6.18 -4.48
N GLY A 126 13.46 5.41 -5.49
CA GLY A 126 13.14 3.99 -5.60
C GLY A 126 13.84 3.18 -4.51
N GLY A 127 13.23 2.07 -4.09
CA GLY A 127 13.86 1.11 -3.19
C GLY A 127 13.99 1.55 -1.72
N VAL A 128 13.35 2.63 -1.29
CA VAL A 128 13.35 3.10 0.11
C VAL A 128 12.33 2.39 1.02
N ALA A 129 11.66 1.36 0.53
CA ALA A 129 10.62 0.57 1.19
C ALA A 129 9.23 1.24 1.28
N LYS A 130 8.84 2.11 0.32
CA LYS A 130 7.48 2.68 0.25
C LYS A 130 6.41 1.60 0.24
N THR A 131 6.40 0.77 -0.80
CA THR A 131 5.44 -0.34 -0.99
C THR A 131 5.42 -1.30 0.20
N THR A 132 6.60 -1.62 0.77
CA THR A 132 6.69 -2.49 1.95
C THR A 132 5.93 -1.86 3.12
N ILE A 133 6.14 -0.57 3.39
CA ILE A 133 5.47 0.14 4.50
C ILE A 133 3.99 0.30 4.18
N ALA A 134 3.60 0.66 2.95
CA ALA A 134 2.20 0.82 2.55
C ALA A 134 1.39 -0.47 2.76
N LEU A 135 1.88 -1.59 2.22
CA LEU A 135 1.26 -2.91 2.35
C LEU A 135 1.09 -3.33 3.81
N HIS A 136 2.18 -3.29 4.59
CA HIS A 136 2.12 -3.74 5.98
C HIS A 136 1.29 -2.82 6.86
N THR A 137 1.29 -1.50 6.57
CA THR A 137 0.43 -0.54 7.28
C THR A 137 -1.04 -0.82 6.98
N ALA A 138 -1.41 -1.03 5.71
CA ALA A 138 -2.77 -1.37 5.32
C ALA A 138 -3.25 -2.68 5.98
N GLN A 139 -2.42 -3.72 5.92
CA GLN A 139 -2.72 -5.00 6.55
C GLN A 139 -2.78 -4.90 8.08
N HIS A 140 -1.91 -4.11 8.71
CA HIS A 140 -1.94 -3.86 10.14
C HIS A 140 -3.27 -3.23 10.57
N PHE A 141 -3.72 -2.18 9.90
CA PHE A 141 -5.00 -1.54 10.22
C PHE A 141 -6.17 -2.52 10.03
N ALA A 142 -6.18 -3.34 8.97
CA ALA A 142 -7.19 -4.37 8.77
C ALA A 142 -7.16 -5.45 9.88
N ILE A 143 -5.98 -5.92 10.29
CA ILE A 143 -5.81 -6.84 11.43
C ILE A 143 -6.33 -6.21 12.73
N ARG A 144 -6.20 -4.90 12.88
CA ARG A 144 -6.73 -4.16 14.04
C ARG A 144 -8.25 -3.97 13.99
N GLY A 145 -8.90 -4.19 12.84
CA GLY A 145 -10.36 -4.12 12.65
C GLY A 145 -10.86 -2.79 12.07
N TYR A 146 -9.97 -1.98 11.50
CA TYR A 146 -10.35 -0.80 10.72
C TYR A 146 -10.81 -1.19 9.31
N ARG A 147 -11.65 -0.36 8.72
CA ARG A 147 -12.01 -0.45 7.30
C ARG A 147 -10.94 0.29 6.50
N VAL A 148 -10.24 -0.39 5.62
CA VAL A 148 -9.05 0.12 4.96
C VAL A 148 -9.21 0.08 3.45
N LEU A 149 -8.86 1.17 2.77
CA LEU A 149 -8.65 1.22 1.33
C LEU A 149 -7.17 1.43 1.04
N LEU A 150 -6.58 0.53 0.27
CA LEU A 150 -5.22 0.68 -0.26
C LEU A 150 -5.31 1.05 -1.74
N ILE A 151 -4.64 2.11 -2.14
CA ILE A 151 -4.59 2.59 -3.52
C ILE A 151 -3.18 2.43 -4.05
N ASP A 152 -3.02 1.57 -5.05
CA ASP A 152 -1.78 1.45 -5.80
C ASP A 152 -1.76 2.54 -6.88
N CYS A 153 -0.86 3.50 -6.76
CA CYS A 153 -0.71 4.61 -7.69
C CYS A 153 0.56 4.47 -8.55
N ASP A 154 1.32 3.37 -8.39
CA ASP A 154 2.52 3.11 -9.19
C ASP A 154 2.16 2.26 -10.42
N SER A 155 2.48 2.74 -11.62
CA SER A 155 2.30 1.97 -12.87
C SER A 155 3.09 0.65 -12.89
N GLN A 156 4.11 0.49 -12.03
CA GLN A 156 4.80 -0.80 -11.84
C GLN A 156 3.95 -1.81 -11.09
N ALA A 157 2.86 -1.38 -10.46
CA ALA A 157 1.83 -2.20 -9.83
C ALA A 157 2.35 -3.24 -8.82
N SER A 158 3.42 -2.89 -8.10
CA SER A 158 4.05 -3.80 -7.13
C SER A 158 3.10 -4.16 -5.99
N THR A 159 2.34 -3.20 -5.48
CA THR A 159 1.28 -3.42 -4.48
C THR A 159 0.21 -4.36 -5.04
N THR A 160 -0.27 -4.13 -6.25
CA THR A 160 -1.28 -4.95 -6.93
C THR A 160 -0.82 -6.40 -7.10
N MET A 161 0.42 -6.63 -7.52
CA MET A 161 1.00 -7.98 -7.63
C MET A 161 1.02 -8.72 -6.29
N MET A 162 1.26 -8.02 -5.19
CA MET A 162 1.26 -8.63 -3.85
C MET A 162 -0.11 -9.15 -3.42
N PHE A 163 -1.20 -8.72 -4.06
CA PHE A 163 -2.54 -9.28 -3.87
C PHE A 163 -2.88 -10.42 -4.85
N GLY A 164 -1.92 -10.84 -5.69
CA GLY A 164 -2.06 -12.01 -6.56
C GLY A 164 -2.54 -11.69 -7.97
N TYR A 165 -2.67 -10.42 -8.34
CA TYR A 165 -2.98 -10.01 -9.72
C TYR A 165 -1.75 -10.07 -10.63
N ARG A 166 -1.98 -10.30 -11.92
CA ARG A 166 -1.04 -10.00 -13.00
C ARG A 166 -1.52 -8.69 -13.63
N PRO A 167 -0.95 -7.53 -13.28
CA PRO A 167 -1.56 -6.23 -13.55
C PRO A 167 -1.97 -6.02 -15.01
N ASP A 168 -1.10 -6.38 -15.96
CA ASP A 168 -1.35 -6.14 -17.39
C ASP A 168 -2.05 -7.32 -18.11
N VAL A 169 -2.47 -8.34 -17.37
CA VAL A 169 -3.16 -9.53 -17.89
C VAL A 169 -4.54 -9.69 -17.28
N ASP A 170 -4.65 -9.50 -15.97
CA ASP A 170 -5.90 -9.71 -15.21
C ASP A 170 -6.73 -8.42 -15.10
N LEU A 171 -6.12 -7.23 -15.39
CA LEU A 171 -6.75 -5.93 -15.23
C LEU A 171 -6.76 -5.16 -16.56
N GLY A 172 -7.94 -4.68 -16.97
CA GLY A 172 -8.11 -3.76 -18.07
C GLY A 172 -7.89 -2.29 -17.66
N GLU A 173 -8.09 -1.39 -18.59
CA GLU A 173 -8.03 0.07 -18.35
C GLU A 173 -9.08 0.49 -17.32
N ASP A 174 -10.30 -0.04 -17.45
CA ASP A 174 -11.47 0.30 -16.61
C ASP A 174 -11.40 -0.29 -15.18
N ASP A 175 -10.38 -1.05 -14.86
CA ASP A 175 -10.19 -1.66 -13.54
C ASP A 175 -9.31 -0.83 -12.59
N THR A 176 -8.79 0.31 -13.06
CA THR A 176 -7.79 1.12 -12.34
C THR A 176 -8.18 2.60 -12.31
N LEU A 177 -7.42 3.41 -11.59
CA LEU A 177 -7.59 4.87 -11.61
C LEU A 177 -7.50 5.46 -13.03
N TYR A 178 -6.82 4.81 -13.96
CA TYR A 178 -6.72 5.26 -15.35
C TYR A 178 -8.10 5.34 -16.01
N GLY A 179 -8.89 4.27 -15.95
CA GLY A 179 -10.24 4.25 -16.51
C GLY A 179 -11.20 5.19 -15.78
N HIS A 180 -11.12 5.26 -14.44
CA HIS A 180 -11.91 6.21 -13.65
C HIS A 180 -11.61 7.66 -14.05
N PHE A 181 -10.36 8.01 -14.30
CA PHE A 181 -9.97 9.33 -14.77
C PHE A 181 -10.61 9.70 -16.13
N HIS A 182 -10.66 8.76 -17.08
CA HIS A 182 -11.22 9.01 -18.40
C HIS A 182 -12.75 9.06 -18.42
N ASN A 183 -13.41 8.31 -17.57
CA ASN A 183 -14.87 8.17 -17.54
C ASN A 183 -15.40 8.16 -16.10
N PRO A 184 -15.22 9.24 -15.31
CA PRO A 184 -15.59 9.24 -13.88
C PRO A 184 -17.10 9.03 -13.67
N GLU A 185 -17.97 9.55 -14.55
CA GLU A 185 -19.42 9.36 -14.45
C GLU A 185 -19.84 7.92 -14.76
N LEU A 186 -19.18 7.26 -15.72
CA LEU A 186 -19.48 5.88 -16.11
C LEU A 186 -18.79 4.87 -15.19
N LEU A 187 -17.57 5.17 -14.80
CA LEU A 187 -16.69 4.32 -13.97
C LEU A 187 -16.44 4.96 -12.61
N GLY A 188 -17.51 5.18 -11.84
CA GLY A 188 -17.38 5.65 -10.44
C GLY A 188 -16.39 4.79 -9.67
N VAL A 189 -15.65 5.39 -8.74
CA VAL A 189 -14.54 4.73 -8.02
C VAL A 189 -14.93 3.39 -7.39
N ARG A 190 -16.19 3.22 -6.98
CA ARG A 190 -16.70 1.96 -6.40
C ARG A 190 -16.57 0.76 -7.35
N LYS A 191 -16.57 0.98 -8.67
CA LYS A 191 -16.44 -0.10 -9.67
C LYS A 191 -15.03 -0.63 -9.81
N ILE A 192 -14.02 0.20 -9.52
CA ILE A 192 -12.60 -0.19 -9.59
C ILE A 192 -12.06 -0.74 -8.27
N ILE A 193 -12.82 -0.62 -7.17
CA ILE A 193 -12.44 -1.20 -5.87
C ILE A 193 -12.59 -2.72 -5.92
N ARG A 194 -11.58 -3.43 -5.46
CA ARG A 194 -11.51 -4.89 -5.36
C ARG A 194 -11.41 -5.33 -3.89
N LYS A 195 -12.22 -6.31 -3.51
CA LYS A 195 -12.05 -7.00 -2.23
C LYS A 195 -10.76 -7.81 -2.25
N THR A 196 -10.05 -7.82 -1.14
CA THR A 196 -8.82 -8.60 -1.01
C THR A 196 -9.02 -9.84 -0.14
N HIS A 197 -8.00 -10.69 -0.05
CA HIS A 197 -7.98 -11.83 0.86
C HIS A 197 -7.81 -11.42 2.35
N PHE A 198 -7.58 -10.14 2.62
CA PHE A 198 -7.63 -9.56 3.97
C PHE A 198 -9.01 -8.98 4.21
N HIS A 199 -9.80 -9.60 5.09
CA HIS A 199 -11.07 -8.99 5.51
C HIS A 199 -10.83 -7.59 6.09
N GLY A 200 -11.66 -6.64 5.68
CA GLY A 200 -11.51 -5.23 6.09
C GLY A 200 -10.52 -4.40 5.26
N LEU A 201 -9.84 -5.01 4.27
CA LEU A 201 -8.92 -4.33 3.36
C LEU A 201 -9.37 -4.47 1.91
N ASP A 202 -9.68 -3.35 1.30
CA ASP A 202 -9.98 -3.24 -0.14
C ASP A 202 -8.81 -2.63 -0.90
N LEU A 203 -8.75 -2.86 -2.20
CA LEU A 203 -7.69 -2.40 -3.10
C LEU A 203 -8.26 -1.66 -4.31
N ILE A 204 -7.72 -0.50 -4.63
CA ILE A 204 -7.74 0.04 -5.99
C ILE A 204 -6.44 -0.39 -6.65
N PRO A 205 -6.50 -1.29 -7.65
CA PRO A 205 -5.29 -1.82 -8.27
C PRO A 205 -4.71 -0.86 -9.31
N ALA A 206 -3.47 -1.12 -9.69
CA ALA A 206 -2.74 -0.45 -10.75
C ALA A 206 -2.39 -1.40 -11.90
N ASN A 207 -2.09 -0.83 -13.06
CA ASN A 207 -1.43 -1.49 -14.18
C ASN A 207 -0.57 -0.47 -14.95
N LEU A 208 0.14 -0.94 -15.99
CA LEU A 208 1.06 -0.10 -16.76
C LEU A 208 0.37 1.12 -17.43
N LYS A 209 -0.96 1.07 -17.65
CA LYS A 209 -1.71 2.19 -18.25
C LYS A 209 -1.66 3.46 -17.39
N LEU A 210 -1.51 3.34 -16.06
CA LEU A 210 -1.32 4.50 -15.19
C LEU A 210 -0.12 5.38 -15.59
N TYR A 211 0.87 4.82 -16.30
CA TYR A 211 1.99 5.60 -16.81
C TYR A 211 1.55 6.69 -17.80
N ASN A 212 0.48 6.45 -18.57
CA ASN A 212 -0.03 7.41 -19.52
C ASN A 212 -0.59 8.66 -18.83
N LEU A 213 -1.13 8.53 -17.60
CA LEU A 213 -1.64 9.68 -16.84
C LEU A 213 -0.59 10.77 -16.62
N GLU A 214 0.69 10.42 -16.51
CA GLU A 214 1.77 11.40 -16.36
C GLU A 214 1.82 12.38 -17.53
N TYR A 215 1.63 11.89 -18.74
CA TYR A 215 1.64 12.71 -19.97
C TYR A 215 0.29 13.39 -20.23
N GLU A 216 -0.79 12.69 -19.96
CA GLU A 216 -2.15 13.17 -20.24
C GLU A 216 -2.53 14.32 -19.30
N ILE A 217 -2.23 14.20 -17.99
CA ILE A 217 -2.44 15.28 -17.03
C ILE A 217 -1.58 16.50 -17.40
N ALA A 218 -0.31 16.30 -17.75
CA ALA A 218 0.55 17.39 -18.18
C ALA A 218 0.04 18.06 -19.46
N GLY A 219 -0.42 17.29 -20.45
CA GLY A 219 -1.02 17.78 -21.68
C GLY A 219 -2.32 18.56 -21.44
N TYR A 220 -3.17 18.05 -20.55
CA TYR A 220 -4.42 18.69 -20.17
C TYR A 220 -4.17 20.06 -19.48
N LEU A 221 -3.26 20.12 -18.54
CA LEU A 221 -2.86 21.35 -17.87
C LEU A 221 -2.33 22.40 -18.85
N ALA A 222 -1.53 21.98 -19.83
CA ALA A 222 -0.99 22.86 -20.84
C ALA A 222 -2.07 23.48 -21.74
N GLN A 223 -3.16 22.75 -22.01
CA GLN A 223 -4.23 23.19 -22.90
C GLN A 223 -5.33 23.98 -22.19
N ASN A 224 -5.78 23.51 -21.04
CA ASN A 224 -6.99 23.98 -20.38
C ASN A 224 -6.71 24.90 -19.17
N GLN A 225 -5.50 24.90 -18.66
CA GLN A 225 -5.09 25.69 -17.48
C GLN A 225 -5.97 25.41 -16.23
N SER A 226 -6.74 24.32 -16.22
CA SER A 226 -7.51 23.88 -15.04
C SER A 226 -6.68 22.89 -14.23
N PHE A 227 -6.59 23.16 -12.92
CA PHE A 227 -5.86 22.32 -11.97
C PHE A 227 -6.75 21.25 -11.32
N ASP A 228 -8.05 21.20 -11.65
CA ASP A 228 -8.99 20.22 -11.08
C ASP A 228 -8.57 18.78 -11.35
N ILE A 229 -7.80 18.57 -12.43
CA ILE A 229 -7.25 17.26 -12.77
C ILE A 229 -6.28 16.72 -11.74
N ILE A 230 -5.57 17.60 -11.01
CA ILE A 230 -4.68 17.20 -9.90
C ILE A 230 -5.52 16.69 -8.70
N ASP A 231 -6.77 17.12 -8.57
CA ASP A 231 -7.68 16.71 -7.52
C ASP A 231 -8.39 15.39 -7.81
N MET A 232 -8.10 14.72 -8.94
CA MET A 232 -8.76 13.48 -9.38
C MET A 232 -8.77 12.38 -8.31
N ILE A 233 -7.64 12.17 -7.64
CA ILE A 233 -7.54 11.14 -6.58
C ILE A 233 -8.31 11.58 -5.34
N ALA A 234 -8.30 12.88 -5.01
CA ALA A 234 -9.09 13.41 -3.91
C ALA A 234 -10.59 13.22 -4.17
N HIS A 235 -11.08 13.53 -5.38
CA HIS A 235 -12.47 13.32 -5.77
C HIS A 235 -12.84 11.82 -5.71
N ALA A 236 -11.98 10.94 -6.21
CA ALA A 236 -12.21 9.49 -6.12
C ALA A 236 -12.33 9.01 -4.67
N ILE A 237 -11.51 9.53 -3.75
CA ILE A 237 -11.60 9.21 -2.33
C ILE A 237 -12.86 9.81 -1.70
N ASP A 238 -13.24 11.05 -2.04
CA ASP A 238 -14.43 11.72 -1.53
C ASP A 238 -15.73 10.91 -1.81
N GLU A 239 -15.81 10.18 -2.94
CA GLU A 239 -16.95 9.32 -3.26
C GLU A 239 -17.15 8.13 -2.29
N VAL A 240 -16.09 7.70 -1.60
CA VAL A 240 -16.08 6.51 -0.75
C VAL A 240 -15.58 6.77 0.67
N VAL A 241 -15.38 8.03 1.01
CA VAL A 241 -14.74 8.47 2.25
C VAL A 241 -15.45 7.93 3.52
N ASP A 242 -16.75 7.74 3.47
CA ASP A 242 -17.54 7.23 4.61
C ASP A 242 -17.46 5.71 4.77
N ASP A 243 -17.00 5.00 3.74
CA ASP A 243 -16.87 3.54 3.77
C ASP A 243 -15.60 3.08 4.50
N TYR A 244 -14.61 3.96 4.62
CA TYR A 244 -13.29 3.64 5.14
C TYR A 244 -12.88 4.51 6.33
N ASP A 245 -12.11 3.93 7.25
CA ASP A 245 -11.51 4.64 8.37
C ASP A 245 -10.11 5.14 8.01
N VAL A 246 -9.40 4.36 7.18
CA VAL A 246 -8.04 4.66 6.72
C VAL A 246 -7.91 4.39 5.23
N VAL A 247 -7.35 5.35 4.50
CA VAL A 247 -6.95 5.21 3.10
C VAL A 247 -5.42 5.30 3.05
N ILE A 248 -4.77 4.35 2.39
CA ILE A 248 -3.32 4.33 2.20
C ILE A 248 -3.01 4.39 0.72
N MET A 249 -2.12 5.28 0.33
CA MET A 249 -1.68 5.44 -1.05
C MET A 249 -0.20 5.09 -1.19
N ASP A 250 0.12 4.23 -2.17
CA ASP A 250 1.49 3.84 -2.56
C ASP A 250 1.86 4.51 -3.90
N PRO A 251 2.48 5.71 -3.89
CA PRO A 251 2.83 6.44 -5.10
C PRO A 251 4.10 5.93 -5.77
N PRO A 252 4.28 6.23 -7.08
CA PRO A 252 5.49 5.88 -7.82
C PRO A 252 6.76 6.56 -7.24
N PRO A 253 7.95 6.03 -7.55
CA PRO A 253 9.22 6.60 -7.10
C PRO A 253 9.66 7.79 -7.98
N ALA A 254 8.76 8.76 -8.20
CA ALA A 254 9.02 9.96 -8.98
C ALA A 254 8.09 11.07 -8.53
N LEU A 255 8.46 12.33 -8.72
CA LEU A 255 7.54 13.46 -8.58
C LEU A 255 6.94 13.80 -9.96
N GLY A 256 6.04 12.93 -10.42
CA GLY A 256 5.21 13.20 -11.58
C GLY A 256 3.82 13.73 -11.19
N MET A 257 2.93 13.84 -12.17
CA MET A 257 1.57 14.35 -11.98
C MET A 257 0.75 13.46 -11.05
N VAL A 258 0.88 12.13 -11.16
CA VAL A 258 0.22 11.17 -10.26
C VAL A 258 0.68 11.35 -8.82
N SER A 259 2.00 11.51 -8.58
CA SER A 259 2.51 11.79 -7.23
C SER A 259 1.99 13.10 -6.66
N MET A 260 1.81 14.12 -7.51
CA MET A 260 1.22 15.40 -7.09
C MET A 260 -0.24 15.23 -6.69
N ALA A 261 -1.02 14.47 -7.48
CA ALA A 261 -2.40 14.15 -7.14
C ALA A 261 -2.51 13.37 -5.82
N VAL A 262 -1.58 12.42 -5.57
CA VAL A 262 -1.49 11.70 -4.28
C VAL A 262 -1.20 12.66 -3.12
N LEU A 263 -0.22 13.57 -3.27
CA LEU A 263 0.10 14.55 -2.23
C LEU A 263 -1.07 15.51 -1.99
N GLN A 264 -1.81 15.88 -3.03
CA GLN A 264 -2.99 16.72 -2.92
C GLN A 264 -4.14 16.02 -2.20
N ALA A 265 -4.37 14.74 -2.46
CA ALA A 265 -5.41 13.94 -1.83
C ALA A 265 -5.12 13.60 -0.36
N ALA A 266 -3.86 13.38 0.01
CA ALA A 266 -3.47 12.93 1.34
C ALA A 266 -3.70 14.01 2.41
N ASN A 267 -4.16 13.62 3.60
CA ASN A 267 -4.19 14.47 4.79
C ASN A 267 -3.12 14.10 5.83
N ALA A 268 -2.32 13.06 5.54
CA ALA A 268 -1.17 12.66 6.32
C ALA A 268 -0.07 12.11 5.40
N MET A 269 1.19 12.22 5.82
CA MET A 269 2.32 11.74 5.04
C MET A 269 3.30 10.96 5.90
N VAL A 270 3.76 9.82 5.39
CA VAL A 270 4.85 9.03 5.94
C VAL A 270 5.98 8.98 4.92
N ILE A 271 7.19 9.35 5.33
CA ILE A 271 8.37 9.46 4.47
C ILE A 271 9.39 8.41 4.88
N PRO A 272 9.49 7.27 4.18
CA PRO A 272 10.57 6.31 4.40
C PRO A 272 11.92 6.91 3.99
N MET A 273 12.91 6.87 4.89
CA MET A 273 14.23 7.40 4.65
C MET A 273 15.33 6.44 5.12
N PRO A 274 16.08 5.82 4.21
CA PRO A 274 17.26 5.03 4.58
C PRO A 274 18.34 5.90 5.21
N PRO A 275 19.11 5.42 6.20
CA PRO A 275 20.14 6.19 6.87
C PRO A 275 21.45 6.22 6.07
N SER A 276 21.43 6.89 4.91
CA SER A 276 22.62 7.20 4.11
C SER A 276 22.64 8.68 3.75
N VAL A 277 23.83 9.25 3.52
CA VAL A 277 23.97 10.67 3.14
C VAL A 277 23.22 10.97 1.85
N ILE A 278 23.29 10.07 0.86
CA ILE A 278 22.63 10.25 -0.43
C ILE A 278 21.10 10.21 -0.27
N ASP A 279 20.59 9.29 0.55
CA ASP A 279 19.14 9.19 0.81
C ASP A 279 18.63 10.39 1.62
N PHE A 280 19.43 10.86 2.58
CA PHE A 280 19.14 12.08 3.33
C PHE A 280 19.02 13.30 2.40
N ALA A 281 20.02 13.55 1.56
CA ALA A 281 20.02 14.65 0.60
C ALA A 281 18.83 14.56 -0.37
N SER A 282 18.56 13.37 -0.90
CA SER A 282 17.42 13.13 -1.79
C SER A 282 16.08 13.40 -1.09
N THR A 283 15.93 13.01 0.18
CA THR A 283 14.70 13.25 0.94
C THR A 283 14.51 14.74 1.26
N VAL A 284 15.60 15.48 1.56
CA VAL A 284 15.53 16.94 1.73
C VAL A 284 15.05 17.60 0.43
N SER A 285 15.60 17.20 -0.72
CA SER A 285 15.17 17.71 -2.03
C SER A 285 13.70 17.36 -2.32
N PHE A 286 13.25 16.16 -1.93
CA PHE A 286 11.84 15.74 -2.03
C PHE A 286 10.93 16.67 -1.23
N ILE A 287 11.26 16.93 0.03
CA ILE A 287 10.45 17.80 0.91
C ILE A 287 10.36 19.22 0.35
N ASP A 288 11.47 19.77 -0.11
CA ASP A 288 11.48 21.13 -0.68
C ASP A 288 10.68 21.22 -1.97
N MET A 289 10.85 20.25 -2.88
CA MET A 289 10.12 20.23 -4.15
C MET A 289 8.62 20.00 -3.93
N ALA A 290 8.21 19.06 -3.06
CA ALA A 290 6.83 18.85 -2.70
C ALA A 290 6.19 20.14 -2.14
N ARG A 291 6.85 20.78 -1.18
CA ARG A 291 6.41 22.06 -0.60
C ARG A 291 6.24 23.15 -1.65
N THR A 292 7.24 23.31 -2.52
CA THR A 292 7.24 24.38 -3.54
C THR A 292 6.15 24.16 -4.57
N THR A 293 5.98 22.91 -5.03
CA THR A 293 4.96 22.58 -6.04
C THR A 293 3.55 22.69 -5.47
N MET A 294 3.31 22.22 -4.23
CA MET A 294 2.01 22.39 -3.57
C MET A 294 1.65 23.88 -3.41
N ALA A 295 2.60 24.72 -3.00
CA ALA A 295 2.38 26.16 -2.91
C ALA A 295 2.12 26.83 -4.27
N GLN A 296 2.69 26.32 -5.35
CA GLN A 296 2.40 26.79 -6.71
C GLN A 296 1.00 26.40 -7.17
N LEU A 297 0.58 25.14 -6.93
CA LEU A 297 -0.77 24.66 -7.26
C LEU A 297 -1.84 25.49 -6.55
N GLU A 298 -1.65 25.79 -5.27
CA GLU A 298 -2.57 26.65 -4.50
C GLU A 298 -2.68 28.07 -5.10
N ARG A 299 -1.56 28.69 -5.51
CA ARG A 299 -1.55 30.01 -6.14
C ARG A 299 -2.22 30.04 -7.52
N LEU A 300 -2.19 28.92 -8.23
CA LEU A 300 -2.76 28.79 -9.57
C LEU A 300 -4.25 28.41 -9.57
N GLY A 301 -4.89 28.37 -8.39
CA GLY A 301 -6.32 28.12 -8.25
C GLY A 301 -6.68 26.66 -8.06
N GLY A 302 -5.71 25.80 -7.76
CA GLY A 302 -5.98 24.43 -7.28
C GLY A 302 -6.73 24.45 -5.95
N ARG A 303 -7.33 23.33 -5.59
CA ARG A 303 -8.05 23.15 -4.31
C ARG A 303 -7.15 23.58 -3.16
N SER A 304 -7.61 24.53 -2.34
CA SER A 304 -6.90 24.90 -1.12
C SER A 304 -6.84 23.67 -0.21
N LYS A 305 -5.61 23.25 0.10
CA LYS A 305 -5.38 22.07 0.90
C LYS A 305 -5.23 22.45 2.37
N PRO A 306 -5.99 21.84 3.28
CA PRO A 306 -5.71 21.93 4.71
C PRO A 306 -4.30 21.43 5.01
N ALA A 307 -3.68 21.94 6.06
CA ALA A 307 -2.41 21.40 6.55
C ALA A 307 -2.52 19.91 6.81
N TYR A 308 -1.44 19.16 6.56
CA TYR A 308 -1.39 17.75 6.92
C TYR A 308 -1.63 17.55 8.42
N ASN A 309 -2.43 16.58 8.77
CA ASN A 309 -2.65 16.18 10.18
C ASN A 309 -1.33 15.79 10.84
N PHE A 310 -0.50 15.06 10.09
CA PHE A 310 0.88 14.76 10.47
C PHE A 310 1.76 14.50 9.25
N ILE A 311 3.06 14.79 9.40
CA ILE A 311 4.12 14.36 8.49
C ILE A 311 5.16 13.65 9.35
N LYS A 312 5.41 12.36 9.07
CA LYS A 312 6.35 11.55 9.85
C LYS A 312 7.40 10.89 8.97
N ILE A 313 8.63 10.89 9.46
CA ILE A 313 9.76 10.22 8.83
C ILE A 313 9.95 8.87 9.51
N VAL A 314 10.16 7.83 8.70
CA VAL A 314 10.48 6.47 9.13
C VAL A 314 11.88 6.12 8.68
N GLY A 315 12.79 5.84 9.63
CA GLY A 315 14.08 5.26 9.29
C GLY A 315 13.85 3.89 8.64
N SER A 316 14.15 3.75 7.36
CA SER A 316 13.90 2.53 6.59
C SER A 316 15.20 1.87 6.14
N ARG A 317 15.16 0.56 5.85
CA ARG A 317 16.33 -0.23 5.40
C ARG A 317 17.56 -0.08 6.31
N VAL A 318 17.34 0.06 7.60
CA VAL A 318 18.41 0.21 8.59
C VAL A 318 19.16 -1.10 8.71
N ASP A 319 20.47 -1.04 8.57
CA ASP A 319 21.39 -2.17 8.75
C ASP A 319 22.28 -1.90 9.98
N ASP A 320 22.00 -2.57 11.08
CA ASP A 320 22.71 -2.35 12.36
C ASP A 320 24.19 -2.77 12.31
N SER A 321 24.59 -3.57 11.29
CA SER A 321 26.00 -3.94 11.11
C SER A 321 26.86 -2.78 10.61
N LYS A 322 26.22 -1.76 10.00
CA LYS A 322 26.90 -0.57 9.46
C LYS A 322 26.95 0.54 10.51
N SER A 323 28.15 0.94 10.95
CA SER A 323 28.33 2.07 11.88
C SER A 323 27.73 3.37 11.33
N MET A 324 27.95 3.63 10.04
CA MET A 324 27.42 4.81 9.36
C MET A 324 25.89 4.91 9.44
N HIS A 325 25.16 3.79 9.33
CA HIS A 325 23.70 3.79 9.50
C HIS A 325 23.27 4.24 10.89
N ARG A 326 24.00 3.84 11.94
CA ARG A 326 23.72 4.25 13.34
C ARG A 326 23.98 5.76 13.53
N GLU A 327 25.08 6.25 12.97
CA GLU A 327 25.46 7.67 13.07
C GLU A 327 24.44 8.56 12.36
N ILE A 328 24.10 8.24 11.11
CA ILE A 328 23.11 9.01 10.33
C ILE A 328 21.72 8.90 10.98
N LEU A 329 21.32 7.74 11.48
CA LEU A 329 20.04 7.59 12.18
C LEU A 329 19.96 8.47 13.44
N THR A 330 21.08 8.59 14.17
CA THR A 330 21.17 9.49 15.32
C THR A 330 21.04 10.95 14.89
N MET A 331 21.70 11.36 13.81
CA MET A 331 21.57 12.68 13.23
C MET A 331 20.13 12.95 12.76
N MET A 332 19.49 12.00 12.08
CA MET A 332 18.10 12.12 11.66
C MET A 332 17.18 12.39 12.85
N ARG A 333 17.35 11.66 13.95
CA ARG A 333 16.57 11.86 15.19
C ARG A 333 16.79 13.27 15.79
N GLN A 334 18.01 13.77 15.75
CA GLN A 334 18.32 15.11 16.24
C GLN A 334 17.69 16.21 15.35
N VAL A 335 17.78 16.05 14.03
CA VAL A 335 17.28 17.04 13.07
C VAL A 335 15.77 17.07 13.00
N PHE A 336 15.13 15.91 12.91
CA PHE A 336 13.68 15.81 12.70
C PHE A 336 12.87 15.72 14.01
N GLY A 337 13.50 15.40 15.12
CA GLY A 337 12.84 15.38 16.44
C GLY A 337 11.52 14.61 16.43
N GLY A 338 10.45 15.27 16.85
CA GLY A 338 9.11 14.71 16.90
C GLY A 338 8.47 14.39 15.55
N SER A 339 9.07 14.84 14.42
CA SER A 339 8.64 14.44 13.09
C SER A 339 9.18 13.06 12.69
N MET A 340 10.07 12.46 13.44
CA MET A 340 10.54 11.09 13.21
C MET A 340 9.84 10.13 14.17
N ILE A 341 9.24 9.04 13.65
CA ILE A 341 8.68 8.01 14.51
C ILE A 341 9.79 7.25 15.26
N ASN A 342 9.42 6.62 16.39
CA ASN A 342 10.42 5.95 17.25
C ASN A 342 10.96 4.68 16.61
N SER A 343 10.09 3.90 15.98
CA SER A 343 10.43 2.64 15.35
C SER A 343 11.16 2.86 14.03
N VAL A 344 11.99 1.89 13.64
CA VAL A 344 12.69 1.88 12.36
C VAL A 344 12.53 0.54 11.68
N LEU A 345 12.39 0.56 10.35
CA LEU A 345 12.34 -0.64 9.54
C LEU A 345 13.76 -1.09 9.19
N ARG A 346 14.20 -2.19 9.81
CA ARG A 346 15.49 -2.81 9.52
C ARG A 346 15.43 -3.72 8.31
N THR A 347 16.56 -3.91 7.66
CA THR A 347 16.70 -4.94 6.62
C THR A 347 16.46 -6.33 7.21
N SER A 348 15.74 -7.18 6.49
CA SER A 348 15.43 -8.53 6.93
C SER A 348 15.27 -9.48 5.75
N ALA A 349 16.01 -10.58 5.78
CA ALA A 349 15.88 -11.64 4.79
C ALA A 349 14.47 -12.27 4.79
N GLU A 350 13.74 -12.25 5.91
CA GLU A 350 12.37 -12.75 5.95
C GLU A 350 11.41 -11.89 5.15
N ILE A 351 11.58 -10.55 5.19
CA ILE A 351 10.76 -9.62 4.39
C ILE A 351 11.01 -9.83 2.90
N ASP A 352 12.30 -9.94 2.49
CA ASP A 352 12.68 -10.14 1.11
C ASP A 352 12.21 -11.51 0.58
N ASN A 353 12.37 -12.56 1.39
CA ASN A 353 11.91 -13.90 1.05
C ASN A 353 10.37 -14.04 1.01
N ALA A 354 9.65 -13.33 1.86
CA ALA A 354 8.19 -13.26 1.79
C ALA A 354 7.75 -12.59 0.48
N SER A 355 8.34 -11.44 0.16
CA SER A 355 8.06 -10.68 -1.06
C SER A 355 8.34 -11.50 -2.33
N SER A 356 9.42 -12.30 -2.36
CA SER A 356 9.72 -13.20 -3.48
C SER A 356 8.66 -14.31 -3.69
N ARG A 357 7.79 -14.55 -2.70
CA ARG A 357 6.64 -15.45 -2.74
C ARG A 357 5.31 -14.70 -2.90
N MET A 358 5.34 -13.44 -3.28
CA MET A 358 4.17 -12.56 -3.32
C MET A 358 3.38 -12.55 -1.99
N LYS A 359 4.08 -12.59 -0.85
CA LYS A 359 3.50 -12.53 0.49
C LYS A 359 4.16 -11.46 1.33
N THR A 360 3.42 -10.89 2.25
CA THR A 360 3.99 -10.10 3.35
C THR A 360 4.35 -11.01 4.52
N VAL A 361 5.09 -10.50 5.49
CA VAL A 361 5.38 -11.32 6.70
C VAL A 361 4.14 -11.56 7.55
N PHE A 362 3.07 -10.75 7.40
CA PHE A 362 1.80 -10.95 8.09
C PHE A 362 0.95 -12.08 7.49
N GLU A 363 1.28 -12.51 6.26
CA GLU A 363 0.62 -13.61 5.55
C GLU A 363 1.33 -14.96 5.69
N LEU A 364 2.50 -14.99 6.32
CA LEU A 364 3.25 -16.23 6.44
C LEU A 364 2.69 -17.12 7.57
N ASP A 365 2.16 -18.28 7.20
CA ASP A 365 1.76 -19.32 8.16
C ASP A 365 2.96 -19.96 8.86
N ARG A 366 4.11 -19.98 8.19
CA ARG A 366 5.37 -20.55 8.67
C ARG A 366 6.55 -19.65 8.26
N PRO A 367 7.57 -19.54 9.10
CA PRO A 367 8.79 -18.85 8.75
C PRO A 367 9.40 -19.35 7.44
N VAL A 368 9.90 -18.44 6.63
CA VAL A 368 10.72 -18.77 5.45
C VAL A 368 12.18 -18.96 5.85
N THR A 369 12.61 -18.23 6.87
CA THR A 369 13.94 -18.34 7.49
C THR A 369 13.84 -19.12 8.82
N SER A 370 14.37 -18.57 9.91
CA SER A 370 14.19 -19.11 11.24
C SER A 370 13.02 -18.48 11.98
N HIS A 371 12.47 -19.15 12.99
CA HIS A 371 11.42 -18.59 13.86
C HIS A 371 11.85 -17.27 14.51
N GLU A 372 13.12 -17.14 14.89
CA GLU A 372 13.65 -15.93 15.50
C GLU A 372 13.65 -14.75 14.52
N VAL A 373 14.16 -14.95 13.30
CA VAL A 373 14.20 -13.92 12.24
C VAL A 373 12.79 -13.53 11.84
N HIS A 374 11.89 -14.50 11.70
CA HIS A 374 10.48 -14.25 11.39
C HIS A 374 9.82 -13.39 12.49
N ASN A 375 9.89 -13.82 13.75
CA ASN A 375 9.27 -13.09 14.86
C ASN A 375 9.85 -11.67 15.01
N ARG A 376 11.15 -11.51 14.79
CA ARG A 376 11.80 -10.18 14.75
C ARG A 376 11.24 -9.33 13.62
N SER A 377 11.08 -9.86 12.43
CA SER A 377 10.57 -9.12 11.26
C SER A 377 9.12 -8.71 11.44
N VAL A 378 8.27 -9.62 11.93
CA VAL A 378 6.88 -9.31 12.29
C VAL A 378 6.82 -8.19 13.32
N ARG A 379 7.67 -8.25 14.37
CA ARG A 379 7.73 -7.21 15.41
C ARG A 379 8.15 -5.87 14.83
N LEU A 380 9.25 -5.81 14.06
CA LEU A 380 9.76 -4.57 13.46
C LEU A 380 8.70 -3.85 12.63
N LEU A 381 7.97 -4.60 11.80
CA LEU A 381 6.91 -4.03 10.98
C LEU A 381 5.69 -3.65 11.83
N THR A 382 5.33 -4.47 12.81
CA THR A 382 4.24 -4.13 13.74
C THR A 382 4.54 -2.84 14.51
N ASP A 383 5.77 -2.67 15.01
CA ASP A 383 6.17 -1.47 15.76
C ASP A 383 6.09 -0.20 14.89
N VAL A 384 6.55 -0.26 13.63
CA VAL A 384 6.42 0.86 12.67
C VAL A 384 4.95 1.18 12.39
N CYS A 385 4.13 0.16 12.15
CA CYS A 385 2.70 0.35 11.88
C CYS A 385 1.94 0.89 13.11
N GLN A 386 2.30 0.46 14.31
CA GLN A 386 1.74 0.97 15.57
C GLN A 386 2.10 2.44 15.81
N ASP A 387 3.32 2.86 15.49
CA ASP A 387 3.69 4.28 15.57
C ASP A 387 2.85 5.13 14.61
N ILE A 388 2.59 4.62 13.39
CA ILE A 388 1.70 5.29 12.42
C ILE A 388 0.25 5.32 12.94
N GLU A 389 -0.27 4.19 13.47
CA GLU A 389 -1.60 4.11 14.08
C GLU A 389 -1.74 5.12 15.24
N ALA A 390 -0.71 5.26 16.08
CA ALA A 390 -0.71 6.21 17.17
C ALA A 390 -0.85 7.67 16.68
N GLU A 391 -0.24 8.05 15.56
CA GLU A 391 -0.43 9.39 14.97
C GLU A 391 -1.86 9.59 14.46
N VAL A 392 -2.45 8.59 13.82
CA VAL A 392 -3.86 8.62 13.39
C VAL A 392 -4.77 8.83 14.59
N LEU A 393 -4.61 8.04 15.65
CA LEU A 393 -5.41 8.15 16.87
C LEU A 393 -5.24 9.51 17.57
N ARG A 394 -4.02 10.09 17.58
CA ARG A 394 -3.81 11.45 18.11
C ARG A 394 -4.58 12.50 17.32
N THR A 395 -4.64 12.35 16.00
CA THR A 395 -5.41 13.28 15.14
C THR A 395 -6.89 13.23 15.47
N TRP A 396 -7.47 12.04 15.61
CA TRP A 396 -8.88 11.88 15.98
C TRP A 396 -9.16 12.37 17.40
N ALA A 397 -8.31 12.03 18.37
CA ALA A 397 -8.47 12.48 19.77
C ALA A 397 -8.36 14.01 19.90
N SER A 398 -7.49 14.68 19.14
CA SER A 398 -7.33 16.14 19.19
C SER A 398 -8.58 16.87 18.70
N ARG A 399 -9.28 16.32 17.71
CA ARG A 399 -10.54 16.86 17.18
C ARG A 399 -11.70 16.67 18.14
N ALA A 400 -11.78 15.53 18.83
CA ALA A 400 -12.79 15.30 19.86
C ALA A 400 -12.64 16.23 21.08
N GLY A 401 -11.42 16.67 21.40
CA GLY A 401 -11.13 17.61 22.50
C GLY A 401 -11.41 19.10 22.19
N GLY A 402 -11.58 19.45 20.91
CA GLY A 402 -11.87 20.83 20.48
C GLY A 402 -13.34 21.23 20.57
N VAL A 403 -14.22 20.33 20.95
CA VAL A 403 -15.67 20.54 21.15
C VAL A 403 -15.99 20.35 22.65
N ARG A 404 -15.37 21.14 23.52
CA ARG A 404 -15.78 21.32 24.92
C ARG A 404 -15.88 22.80 25.23
#